data_2fdcd9aad058f23afa55e0e264c51c90
#
_entry.id   2fdcd9aad058f23afa55e0e264c51c90
#
_cell.length_a   1.000
_cell.length_b   1.000
_cell.length_c   1.000
_cell.angle_alpha   90.00
_cell.angle_beta   90.00
_cell.angle_gamma   90.00
#
_symmetry.space_group_name_H-M   'P 1'
#
loop_
_entity.id
_entity.type
_entity.pdbx_description
1 polymer ?
#
loop_
_entity_poly.entity_id
_entity_poly.type
_entity_poly.pdbx_seq_one_letter_code
_entity_poly.pdbx_strand_id
1 'polypeptide(L)'
;MPSNKSVSDAPITQFVNCRILRGSLLQREDLWVRSGSILDPEKLFFDEQGYADDRVDCEGSIMAPGFIDVQINGGYGVDFSEASEDVSAGVSLVSKKILQHGVTSFCPTLVTSPAAVYHKVLPQVKVHDGGAHGAGVLGLHLEGPFISAEKKGAHPERFLRTFQAGGIDDLMAAYGSLDNVAMVTLAPELAGSQSVVRELCRRGVTVSLGHSVANLSQAEEAVDQGASFITHLFNAMLPFHHRDPGIVGLLTSDRVPSGRTVFYGMIADGIHTNPAALRIAHRAHPAGLVLVTDAIMAMGLPPGRRTLGQQVIEIQGLHAYVAGTKTLSGSIATMDTCVRHFKHATDLVLLDDDLNLKATFISGEEVWKKAP
;
A
#
# COMPACT_ATOMS: atom_id res chain seq x y z
N MET A 1 -28.90 -33.76 -8.81
CA MET A 1 -29.70 -32.76 -8.11
C MET A 1 -28.76 -31.63 -7.70
N PRO A 2 -28.99 -30.36 -8.12
CA PRO A 2 -28.15 -29.26 -7.64
C PRO A 2 -28.42 -29.09 -6.13
N SER A 3 -27.34 -28.95 -5.37
CA SER A 3 -27.39 -28.70 -3.95
C SER A 3 -28.08 -27.36 -3.72
N ASN A 4 -29.21 -27.36 -3.00
CA ASN A 4 -29.80 -26.15 -2.41
C ASN A 4 -28.75 -25.48 -1.49
N LYS A 5 -27.91 -24.59 -2.01
CA LYS A 5 -27.25 -23.60 -1.17
C LYS A 5 -28.38 -22.68 -0.70
N SER A 6 -28.66 -22.69 0.60
CA SER A 6 -29.57 -21.72 1.20
C SER A 6 -29.13 -20.32 0.80
N VAL A 7 -30.01 -19.59 0.11
CA VAL A 7 -29.82 -18.17 -0.16
C VAL A 7 -29.73 -17.47 1.20
N SER A 8 -28.75 -16.58 1.38
CA SER A 8 -28.61 -15.82 2.62
C SER A 8 -29.80 -14.90 2.81
N ASP A 9 -30.45 -14.92 3.99
CA ASP A 9 -31.53 -14.02 4.38
C ASP A 9 -31.03 -12.60 4.80
N ALA A 10 -29.73 -12.32 4.60
CA ALA A 10 -29.18 -11.00 4.92
C ALA A 10 -29.74 -9.93 3.99
N PRO A 11 -29.93 -8.69 4.48
CA PRO A 11 -30.52 -7.60 3.71
C PRO A 11 -29.67 -7.27 2.47
N ILE A 12 -30.37 -6.89 1.40
CA ILE A 12 -29.79 -6.48 0.12
C ILE A 12 -29.83 -4.96 0.05
N THR A 13 -28.67 -4.34 -0.10
CA THR A 13 -28.53 -2.92 -0.36
C THR A 13 -28.33 -2.68 -1.86
N GLN A 14 -29.16 -1.83 -2.45
CA GLN A 14 -29.01 -1.36 -3.83
C GLN A 14 -28.48 0.08 -3.82
N PHE A 15 -27.34 0.26 -4.48
CA PHE A 15 -26.78 1.59 -4.78
C PHE A 15 -27.29 2.01 -6.16
N VAL A 16 -28.06 3.11 -6.21
CA VAL A 16 -28.69 3.61 -7.44
C VAL A 16 -28.10 4.95 -7.86
N ASN A 17 -28.33 5.33 -9.12
CA ASN A 17 -27.86 6.60 -9.67
C ASN A 17 -26.34 6.78 -9.50
N CYS A 18 -25.58 5.71 -9.71
CA CYS A 18 -24.12 5.73 -9.64
C CYS A 18 -23.49 5.47 -11.02
N ARG A 19 -22.21 5.78 -11.12
CA ARG A 19 -21.33 5.40 -12.22
C ARG A 19 -20.29 4.42 -11.69
N ILE A 20 -20.29 3.21 -12.19
CA ILE A 20 -19.40 2.15 -11.73
C ILE A 20 -18.19 2.08 -12.66
N LEU A 21 -17.00 1.94 -12.06
CA LEU A 21 -15.77 1.66 -12.80
C LEU A 21 -15.71 0.16 -13.10
N ARG A 22 -15.90 -0.21 -14.36
CA ARG A 22 -15.71 -1.58 -14.86
C ARG A 22 -14.53 -1.61 -15.83
N GLY A 23 -13.44 -2.22 -15.42
CA GLY A 23 -12.18 -2.17 -16.17
C GLY A 23 -11.71 -0.72 -16.31
N SER A 24 -11.65 -0.21 -17.54
CA SER A 24 -11.27 1.17 -17.86
C SER A 24 -12.45 2.09 -18.21
N LEU A 25 -13.69 1.61 -18.06
CA LEU A 25 -14.88 2.34 -18.47
C LEU A 25 -15.77 2.68 -17.28
N LEU A 26 -16.31 3.89 -17.28
CA LEU A 26 -17.39 4.29 -16.38
C LEU A 26 -18.75 4.04 -17.03
N GLN A 27 -19.56 3.25 -16.35
CA GLN A 27 -20.89 2.87 -16.81
C GLN A 27 -21.94 3.30 -15.78
N ARG A 28 -23.09 3.80 -16.24
CA ARG A 28 -24.26 4.01 -15.37
C ARG A 28 -24.92 2.66 -15.12
N GLU A 29 -24.81 2.19 -13.91
CA GLU A 29 -25.32 0.88 -13.51
C GLU A 29 -25.57 0.89 -12.01
N ASP A 30 -26.62 0.21 -11.57
CA ASP A 30 -26.87 -0.01 -10.15
C ASP A 30 -25.98 -1.12 -9.61
N LEU A 31 -25.55 -0.99 -8.36
CA LEU A 31 -24.77 -2.02 -7.68
C LEU A 31 -25.60 -2.64 -6.55
N TRP A 32 -25.55 -3.96 -6.44
CA TRP A 32 -26.30 -4.72 -5.45
C TRP A 32 -25.32 -5.44 -4.53
N VAL A 33 -25.54 -5.33 -3.23
CA VAL A 33 -24.62 -5.91 -2.22
C VAL A 33 -25.43 -6.67 -1.17
N ARG A 34 -24.95 -7.87 -0.80
CA ARG A 34 -25.47 -8.66 0.30
C ARG A 34 -24.31 -9.33 1.03
N SER A 35 -24.28 -9.27 2.36
CA SER A 35 -23.23 -9.89 3.18
C SER A 35 -21.80 -9.54 2.71
N GLY A 36 -21.57 -8.26 2.36
CA GLY A 36 -20.26 -7.78 1.92
C GLY A 36 -19.82 -8.20 0.51
N SER A 37 -20.70 -8.84 -0.25
CA SER A 37 -20.40 -9.31 -1.61
C SER A 37 -21.28 -8.60 -2.65
N ILE A 38 -20.66 -8.21 -3.76
CA ILE A 38 -21.39 -7.68 -4.93
C ILE A 38 -22.16 -8.82 -5.57
N LEU A 39 -23.44 -8.60 -5.81
CA LEU A 39 -24.32 -9.56 -6.44
C LEU A 39 -24.39 -9.36 -7.96
N ASP A 40 -24.59 -10.46 -8.65
CA ASP A 40 -24.98 -10.45 -10.06
C ASP A 40 -26.48 -10.15 -10.14
N PRO A 41 -26.90 -9.01 -10.73
CA PRO A 41 -28.28 -8.62 -10.77
C PRO A 41 -29.16 -9.59 -11.56
N GLU A 42 -28.63 -10.25 -12.61
CA GLU A 42 -29.40 -11.23 -13.38
C GLU A 42 -29.75 -12.44 -12.51
N LYS A 43 -28.79 -12.98 -11.75
CA LYS A 43 -29.05 -14.08 -10.80
C LYS A 43 -30.01 -13.66 -9.70
N LEU A 44 -29.81 -12.46 -9.15
CA LEU A 44 -30.71 -11.94 -8.11
C LEU A 44 -32.15 -11.89 -8.58
N PHE A 45 -32.43 -11.36 -9.78
CA PHE A 45 -33.78 -11.22 -10.30
C PHE A 45 -34.39 -12.53 -10.80
N PHE A 46 -33.65 -13.30 -11.57
CA PHE A 46 -34.21 -14.47 -12.26
C PHE A 46 -34.16 -15.74 -11.42
N ASP A 47 -33.12 -15.91 -10.62
CA ASP A 47 -32.93 -17.16 -9.86
C ASP A 47 -33.47 -17.03 -8.42
N GLU A 48 -33.24 -15.88 -7.76
CA GLU A 48 -33.60 -15.69 -6.36
C GLU A 48 -34.91 -14.90 -6.17
N GLN A 49 -35.40 -14.21 -7.21
CA GLN A 49 -36.55 -13.29 -7.16
C GLN A 49 -36.40 -12.24 -6.04
N GLY A 50 -35.16 -11.83 -5.79
CA GLY A 50 -34.79 -10.94 -4.70
C GLY A 50 -35.07 -9.48 -5.02
N TYR A 51 -35.32 -8.70 -3.97
CA TYR A 51 -35.53 -7.24 -4.03
C TYR A 51 -34.56 -6.56 -3.08
N ALA A 52 -34.31 -5.24 -3.29
CA ALA A 52 -33.54 -4.45 -2.36
C ALA A 52 -34.35 -4.18 -1.08
N ASP A 53 -33.75 -4.43 0.06
CA ASP A 53 -34.27 -4.03 1.36
C ASP A 53 -33.97 -2.56 1.62
N ASP A 54 -32.76 -2.11 1.22
CA ASP A 54 -32.32 -0.73 1.35
C ASP A 54 -31.86 -0.16 0.01
N ARG A 55 -32.08 1.15 -0.19
CA ARG A 55 -31.62 1.86 -1.39
C ARG A 55 -30.84 3.10 -1.02
N VAL A 56 -29.63 3.22 -1.60
CA VAL A 56 -28.73 4.36 -1.43
C VAL A 56 -28.62 5.11 -2.75
N ASP A 57 -29.09 6.35 -2.80
CA ASP A 57 -28.89 7.21 -3.97
C ASP A 57 -27.48 7.80 -3.95
N CYS A 58 -26.68 7.48 -4.96
CA CYS A 58 -25.30 7.96 -5.10
C CYS A 58 -25.21 9.33 -5.78
N GLU A 59 -26.31 9.99 -6.12
CA GLU A 59 -26.36 11.34 -6.69
C GLU A 59 -25.46 11.51 -7.93
N GLY A 60 -25.35 10.50 -8.78
CA GLY A 60 -24.48 10.50 -9.95
C GLY A 60 -23.00 10.34 -9.67
N SER A 61 -22.62 10.03 -8.42
CA SER A 61 -21.22 9.85 -8.02
C SER A 61 -20.61 8.60 -8.65
N ILE A 62 -19.25 8.58 -8.69
CA ILE A 62 -18.51 7.40 -9.10
C ILE A 62 -18.39 6.46 -7.91
N MET A 63 -18.75 5.21 -8.14
CA MET A 63 -18.46 4.12 -7.23
C MET A 63 -17.29 3.30 -7.76
N ALA A 64 -16.23 3.25 -6.99
CA ALA A 64 -15.01 2.51 -7.31
C ALA A 64 -14.62 1.63 -6.12
N PRO A 65 -13.79 0.59 -6.34
CA PRO A 65 -13.19 -0.15 -5.23
C PRO A 65 -12.48 0.79 -4.24
N GLY A 66 -12.54 0.46 -2.96
CA GLY A 66 -11.78 1.17 -1.94
C GLY A 66 -10.27 1.07 -2.19
N PHE A 67 -9.52 2.08 -1.79
CA PHE A 67 -8.07 2.10 -1.97
C PHE A 67 -7.39 1.13 -1.01
N ILE A 68 -6.26 0.59 -1.46
CA ILE A 68 -5.36 -0.25 -0.66
C ILE A 68 -4.03 0.48 -0.56
N ASP A 69 -3.56 0.74 0.67
CA ASP A 69 -2.26 1.35 0.91
C ASP A 69 -1.28 0.32 1.50
N VAL A 70 -0.40 -0.22 0.66
CA VAL A 70 0.54 -1.28 1.07
C VAL A 70 1.84 -0.74 1.66
N GLN A 71 1.99 0.59 1.74
CA GLN A 71 3.16 1.24 2.35
C GLN A 71 2.73 2.54 3.03
N ILE A 72 2.56 2.47 4.35
CA ILE A 72 2.19 3.59 5.24
C ILE A 72 2.86 3.36 6.59
N ASN A 73 3.72 4.28 7.03
CA ASN A 73 4.51 4.16 8.26
C ASN A 73 3.77 4.67 9.50
N GLY A 74 2.68 5.39 9.29
CA GLY A 74 1.88 5.95 10.35
C GLY A 74 1.00 7.10 9.89
N GLY A 75 0.43 7.83 10.84
CA GLY A 75 -0.40 9.00 10.59
C GLY A 75 -1.02 9.52 11.87
N TYR A 76 -1.48 10.75 11.85
CA TYR A 76 -2.24 11.35 12.95
C TYR A 76 -1.53 11.29 14.31
N GLY A 77 -0.19 11.36 14.30
CA GLY A 77 0.65 11.29 15.49
C GLY A 77 1.10 9.89 15.88
N VAL A 78 0.72 8.86 15.15
CA VAL A 78 1.12 7.46 15.37
C VAL A 78 2.24 7.08 14.41
N ASP A 79 3.32 6.52 14.93
CA ASP A 79 4.39 5.84 14.20
C ASP A 79 4.32 4.34 14.52
N PHE A 80 4.12 3.50 13.50
CA PHE A 80 4.03 2.05 13.70
C PHE A 80 5.35 1.40 14.12
N SER A 81 6.48 2.07 13.88
CA SER A 81 7.81 1.64 14.34
C SER A 81 8.11 2.07 15.77
N GLU A 82 7.23 2.83 16.40
CA GLU A 82 7.36 3.18 17.82
C GLU A 82 6.85 2.03 18.68
N ALA A 83 7.74 1.44 19.48
CA ALA A 83 7.40 0.35 20.39
C ALA A 83 6.65 0.90 21.63
N SER A 84 5.49 1.51 21.42
CA SER A 84 4.58 1.96 22.49
C SER A 84 4.06 0.76 23.31
N GLU A 85 3.42 1.02 24.42
CA GLU A 85 2.81 -0.06 25.20
C GLU A 85 1.59 -0.67 24.48
N ASP A 86 0.84 0.15 23.76
CA ASP A 86 -0.35 -0.26 23.00
C ASP A 86 -0.23 0.13 21.52
N VAL A 87 0.45 -0.75 20.77
CA VAL A 87 0.58 -0.62 19.30
C VAL A 87 -0.78 -0.81 18.62
N SER A 88 -1.63 -1.71 19.16
CA SER A 88 -2.95 -1.99 18.58
C SER A 88 -3.85 -0.77 18.59
N ALA A 89 -3.83 0.04 19.64
CA ALA A 89 -4.59 1.29 19.69
C ALA A 89 -4.12 2.29 18.63
N GLY A 90 -2.80 2.39 18.42
CA GLY A 90 -2.22 3.23 17.35
C GLY A 90 -2.68 2.78 15.95
N VAL A 91 -2.57 1.50 15.65
CA VAL A 91 -3.05 0.92 14.38
C VAL A 91 -4.54 1.17 14.20
N SER A 92 -5.35 0.96 15.24
CA SER A 92 -6.79 1.19 15.23
C SER A 92 -7.18 2.65 14.99
N LEU A 93 -6.42 3.60 15.57
CA LEU A 93 -6.60 5.03 15.32
C LEU A 93 -6.37 5.38 13.86
N VAL A 94 -5.23 4.94 13.30
CA VAL A 94 -4.90 5.22 11.89
C VAL A 94 -5.90 4.55 10.96
N SER A 95 -6.28 3.28 11.20
CA SER A 95 -7.25 2.55 10.38
C SER A 95 -8.59 3.27 10.26
N LYS A 96 -9.09 3.89 11.35
CA LYS A 96 -10.29 4.71 11.32
C LYS A 96 -10.10 6.01 10.54
N LYS A 97 -8.95 6.65 10.72
CA LYS A 97 -8.68 7.95 10.10
C LYS A 97 -8.49 7.86 8.58
N ILE A 98 -7.89 6.79 8.07
CA ILE A 98 -7.65 6.65 6.63
C ILE A 98 -8.93 6.33 5.83
N LEU A 99 -10.03 5.92 6.47
CA LEU A 99 -11.34 5.78 5.83
C LEU A 99 -11.79 7.08 5.16
N GLN A 100 -11.52 8.24 5.77
CA GLN A 100 -11.86 9.54 5.20
C GLN A 100 -11.08 9.87 3.90
N HIS A 101 -10.07 9.06 3.57
CA HIS A 101 -9.25 9.15 2.37
C HIS A 101 -9.50 7.98 1.40
N GLY A 102 -10.60 7.22 1.63
CA GLY A 102 -11.03 6.11 0.78
C GLY A 102 -10.22 4.84 0.93
N VAL A 103 -9.32 4.75 1.90
CA VAL A 103 -8.54 3.54 2.16
C VAL A 103 -9.39 2.55 2.94
N THR A 104 -9.65 1.39 2.35
CA THR A 104 -10.44 0.31 2.95
C THR A 104 -9.59 -0.83 3.48
N SER A 105 -8.33 -0.91 3.06
CA SER A 105 -7.35 -1.88 3.55
C SER A 105 -5.94 -1.30 3.47
N PHE A 106 -5.05 -1.72 4.37
CA PHE A 106 -3.66 -1.22 4.37
C PHE A 106 -2.68 -2.22 5.00
N CYS A 107 -1.40 -1.97 4.76
CA CYS A 107 -0.29 -2.67 5.42
C CYS A 107 0.45 -1.68 6.32
N PRO A 108 0.28 -1.73 7.67
CA PRO A 108 1.13 -0.97 8.56
C PRO A 108 2.60 -1.30 8.29
N THR A 109 3.41 -0.26 8.01
CA THR A 109 4.80 -0.40 7.59
C THR A 109 5.74 -0.07 8.74
N LEU A 110 6.67 -0.97 9.02
CA LEU A 110 7.74 -0.76 9.99
C LEU A 110 9.04 -0.49 9.26
N VAL A 111 9.64 0.65 9.54
CA VAL A 111 10.96 0.99 9.03
C VAL A 111 12.07 0.30 9.82
N THR A 112 13.29 0.33 9.31
CA THR A 112 14.48 -0.22 9.98
C THR A 112 14.54 0.15 11.45
N SER A 113 14.49 -0.85 12.31
CA SER A 113 14.45 -0.74 13.76
C SER A 113 15.33 -1.80 14.43
N PRO A 114 15.67 -1.65 15.72
CA PRO A 114 16.29 -2.72 16.48
C PRO A 114 15.36 -3.92 16.62
N ALA A 115 15.91 -5.14 16.73
CA ALA A 115 15.14 -6.39 16.85
C ALA A 115 14.06 -6.33 17.95
N ALA A 116 14.37 -5.71 19.08
CA ALA A 116 13.41 -5.55 20.18
C ALA A 116 12.13 -4.83 19.79
N VAL A 117 12.17 -3.91 18.82
CA VAL A 117 10.98 -3.22 18.31
C VAL A 117 10.11 -4.20 17.52
N TYR A 118 10.70 -4.94 16.58
CA TYR A 118 9.97 -5.95 15.81
C TYR A 118 9.34 -7.01 16.73
N HIS A 119 10.11 -7.54 17.68
CA HIS A 119 9.65 -8.55 18.63
C HIS A 119 8.49 -8.05 19.50
N LYS A 120 8.43 -6.74 19.78
CA LYS A 120 7.34 -6.12 20.54
C LYS A 120 6.13 -5.79 19.67
N VAL A 121 6.35 -5.27 18.48
CA VAL A 121 5.28 -4.74 17.60
C VAL A 121 4.56 -5.86 16.85
N LEU A 122 5.30 -6.78 16.21
CA LEU A 122 4.70 -7.77 15.31
C LEU A 122 3.59 -8.61 15.97
N PRO A 123 3.73 -9.11 17.21
CA PRO A 123 2.67 -9.90 17.84
C PRO A 123 1.39 -9.13 18.15
N GLN A 124 1.47 -7.78 18.24
CA GLN A 124 0.33 -6.93 18.60
C GLN A 124 -0.52 -6.54 17.39
N VAL A 125 0.03 -6.58 16.17
CA VAL A 125 -0.71 -6.24 14.94
C VAL A 125 -1.38 -7.50 14.39
N LYS A 126 -2.71 -7.47 14.32
CA LYS A 126 -3.50 -8.60 13.82
C LYS A 126 -4.05 -8.29 12.44
N VAL A 127 -4.03 -9.31 11.57
CA VAL A 127 -4.73 -9.29 10.28
C VAL A 127 -6.23 -9.37 10.54
N HIS A 128 -6.99 -8.47 9.93
CA HIS A 128 -8.45 -8.46 10.03
C HIS A 128 -9.07 -7.71 8.85
N ASP A 129 -10.30 -8.04 8.53
CA ASP A 129 -11.10 -7.32 7.53
C ASP A 129 -11.47 -5.92 8.02
N GLY A 130 -11.72 -5.02 7.06
CA GLY A 130 -12.24 -3.68 7.34
C GLY A 130 -13.73 -3.71 7.68
N GLY A 131 -14.21 -2.59 8.25
CA GLY A 131 -15.61 -2.41 8.61
C GLY A 131 -15.82 -1.07 9.32
N ALA A 132 -16.91 -0.96 10.07
CA ALA A 132 -17.24 0.25 10.84
C ALA A 132 -16.15 0.64 11.86
N HIS A 133 -15.30 -0.31 12.25
CA HIS A 133 -14.18 -0.10 13.18
C HIS A 133 -12.92 0.49 12.52
N GLY A 134 -12.84 0.47 11.18
CA GLY A 134 -11.69 1.00 10.43
C GLY A 134 -11.38 0.22 9.17
N ALA A 135 -10.35 0.64 8.45
CA ALA A 135 -9.80 -0.09 7.31
C ALA A 135 -9.18 -1.42 7.76
N GLY A 136 -9.27 -2.45 6.91
CA GLY A 136 -8.71 -3.78 7.18
C GLY A 136 -7.18 -3.75 7.20
N VAL A 137 -6.58 -4.56 8.06
CA VAL A 137 -5.15 -4.80 8.13
C VAL A 137 -4.83 -6.07 7.35
N LEU A 138 -4.13 -5.93 6.21
CA LEU A 138 -3.75 -7.04 5.34
C LEU A 138 -2.55 -7.83 5.87
N GLY A 139 -1.80 -7.25 6.78
CA GLY A 139 -0.55 -7.71 7.35
C GLY A 139 0.49 -6.60 7.37
N LEU A 140 1.58 -6.83 8.05
CA LEU A 140 2.66 -5.86 8.17
C LEU A 140 3.53 -5.81 6.91
N HIS A 141 3.99 -4.63 6.57
CA HIS A 141 5.09 -4.41 5.63
C HIS A 141 6.36 -4.09 6.43
N LEU A 142 7.40 -4.91 6.31
CA LEU A 142 8.69 -4.69 6.97
C LEU A 142 9.67 -4.08 5.97
N GLU A 143 9.94 -2.78 6.11
CA GLU A 143 10.83 -2.03 5.24
C GLU A 143 12.22 -1.92 5.87
N GLY A 144 13.12 -2.81 5.45
CA GLY A 144 14.41 -3.03 6.10
C GLY A 144 14.29 -3.90 7.37
N PRO A 145 15.38 -4.22 8.05
CA PRO A 145 16.70 -3.60 8.01
C PRO A 145 17.70 -4.15 6.97
N PHE A 146 17.28 -5.11 6.14
CA PHE A 146 18.17 -5.74 5.13
C PHE A 146 18.17 -4.91 3.84
N ILE A 147 18.65 -3.69 3.93
CA ILE A 147 18.70 -2.69 2.85
C ILE A 147 20.11 -2.12 2.70
N SER A 148 20.39 -1.49 1.55
CA SER A 148 21.68 -0.87 1.27
C SER A 148 21.96 0.34 2.17
N ALA A 149 23.12 0.40 2.78
CA ALA A 149 23.56 1.57 3.54
C ALA A 149 23.65 2.82 2.65
N GLU A 150 24.02 2.67 1.38
CA GLU A 150 24.11 3.77 0.42
C GLU A 150 22.73 4.35 0.07
N LYS A 151 21.70 3.51 0.06
CA LYS A 151 20.31 3.89 -0.28
C LYS A 151 19.36 3.85 0.92
N LYS A 152 19.89 3.99 2.12
CA LYS A 152 19.11 3.93 3.35
C LYS A 152 18.06 5.04 3.51
N GLY A 153 18.21 6.16 2.79
CA GLY A 153 17.32 7.31 2.97
C GLY A 153 17.26 7.78 4.44
N ALA A 154 16.08 7.84 5.00
CA ALA A 154 15.84 8.22 6.41
C ALA A 154 16.02 7.06 7.41
N HIS A 155 16.30 5.83 6.96
CA HIS A 155 16.48 4.69 7.86
C HIS A 155 17.74 4.84 8.73
N PRO A 156 17.67 4.52 10.04
CA PRO A 156 18.80 4.64 10.96
C PRO A 156 19.93 3.63 10.61
N GLU A 157 21.08 4.12 10.15
CA GLU A 157 22.19 3.29 9.67
C GLU A 157 22.66 2.26 10.68
N ARG A 158 22.69 2.61 11.96
CA ARG A 158 23.16 1.73 13.05
C ARG A 158 22.33 0.44 13.22
N PHE A 159 21.14 0.36 12.64
CA PHE A 159 20.26 -0.81 12.71
C PHE A 159 20.19 -1.59 11.42
N LEU A 160 20.87 -1.13 10.36
CA LEU A 160 20.96 -1.88 9.11
C LEU A 160 21.63 -3.23 9.35
N ARG A 161 21.18 -4.22 8.60
CA ARG A 161 21.68 -5.59 8.66
C ARG A 161 21.98 -6.11 7.26
N THR A 162 22.89 -7.07 7.23
CA THR A 162 23.20 -7.88 6.05
C THR A 162 22.94 -9.34 6.39
N PHE A 163 22.70 -10.15 5.39
CA PHE A 163 22.63 -11.59 5.58
C PHE A 163 24.05 -12.12 5.81
N GLN A 164 24.24 -12.73 6.96
CA GLN A 164 25.45 -13.49 7.28
C GLN A 164 25.35 -14.89 6.63
N ALA A 165 26.05 -15.88 7.16
CA ALA A 165 25.94 -17.25 6.67
C ALA A 165 24.54 -17.89 6.91
N GLY A 166 23.70 -17.28 7.74
CA GLY A 166 22.39 -17.82 8.14
C GLY A 166 21.25 -17.51 7.15
N GLY A 167 21.39 -16.48 6.28
CA GLY A 167 20.35 -16.12 5.32
C GLY A 167 19.00 -15.87 5.99
N ILE A 168 18.04 -16.80 5.88
CA ILE A 168 16.71 -16.69 6.48
C ILE A 168 16.75 -16.66 8.02
N ASP A 169 17.71 -17.33 8.65
CA ASP A 169 17.85 -17.34 10.10
C ASP A 169 18.27 -15.96 10.62
N ASP A 170 19.09 -15.23 9.86
CA ASP A 170 19.44 -13.84 10.17
C ASP A 170 18.20 -12.94 10.15
N LEU A 171 17.31 -13.17 9.17
CA LEU A 171 16.05 -12.46 9.06
C LEU A 171 15.11 -12.82 10.23
N MET A 172 14.98 -14.10 10.57
CA MET A 172 14.18 -14.54 11.71
C MET A 172 14.71 -14.03 13.04
N ALA A 173 16.03 -13.94 13.21
CA ALA A 173 16.65 -13.33 14.39
C ALA A 173 16.33 -11.83 14.49
N ALA A 174 16.15 -11.14 13.36
CA ALA A 174 15.74 -9.73 13.35
C ALA A 174 14.28 -9.55 13.71
N TYR A 175 13.39 -10.31 13.08
CA TYR A 175 11.94 -10.08 13.17
C TYR A 175 11.23 -10.93 14.24
N GLY A 176 11.76 -12.09 14.58
CA GLY A 176 11.17 -13.05 15.52
C GLY A 176 10.10 -13.94 14.88
N SER A 177 9.06 -13.37 14.29
CA SER A 177 7.99 -14.09 13.57
C SER A 177 7.61 -13.38 12.28
N LEU A 178 7.04 -14.12 11.34
CA LEU A 178 6.46 -13.63 10.07
C LEU A 178 4.96 -13.89 9.96
N ASP A 179 4.29 -14.35 11.01
CA ASP A 179 2.90 -14.82 10.96
C ASP A 179 1.89 -13.77 10.47
N ASN A 180 2.14 -12.50 10.80
CA ASN A 180 1.29 -11.38 10.39
C ASN A 180 1.99 -10.47 9.35
N VAL A 181 3.01 -10.96 8.67
CA VAL A 181 3.79 -10.20 7.68
C VAL A 181 3.26 -10.47 6.28
N ALA A 182 2.80 -9.42 5.62
CA ALA A 182 2.35 -9.48 4.23
C ALA A 182 3.48 -9.20 3.23
N MET A 183 4.41 -8.30 3.59
CA MET A 183 5.45 -7.82 2.68
C MET A 183 6.76 -7.56 3.42
N VAL A 184 7.88 -7.85 2.73
CA VAL A 184 9.23 -7.50 3.19
C VAL A 184 9.96 -6.76 2.07
N THR A 185 10.46 -5.56 2.36
CA THR A 185 11.39 -4.83 1.48
C THR A 185 12.82 -5.16 1.85
N LEU A 186 13.60 -5.55 0.85
CA LEU A 186 15.02 -5.82 0.98
C LEU A 186 15.81 -5.40 -0.27
N ALA A 187 17.13 -5.25 -0.11
CA ALA A 187 18.07 -4.96 -1.18
C ALA A 187 18.58 -6.27 -1.81
N PRO A 188 18.31 -6.55 -3.10
CA PRO A 188 18.63 -7.83 -3.71
C PRO A 188 20.13 -8.04 -3.97
N GLU A 189 20.95 -6.99 -3.95
CA GLU A 189 22.42 -7.08 -4.06
C GLU A 189 23.09 -7.59 -2.79
N LEU A 190 22.39 -7.65 -1.67
CA LEU A 190 22.98 -8.18 -0.43
C LEU A 190 23.31 -9.67 -0.60
N ALA A 191 24.52 -10.04 -0.19
CA ALA A 191 24.97 -11.44 -0.26
C ALA A 191 23.98 -12.38 0.46
N GLY A 192 23.54 -13.45 -0.20
CA GLY A 192 22.58 -14.40 0.36
C GLY A 192 21.11 -14.01 0.18
N SER A 193 20.79 -12.81 -0.32
CA SER A 193 19.41 -12.32 -0.53
C SER A 193 18.55 -13.27 -1.37
N GLN A 194 19.12 -13.87 -2.41
CA GLN A 194 18.39 -14.74 -3.35
C GLN A 194 17.73 -15.94 -2.65
N SER A 195 18.44 -16.58 -1.70
CA SER A 195 17.88 -17.69 -0.93
C SER A 195 16.80 -17.22 0.04
N VAL A 196 16.95 -16.02 0.60
CA VAL A 196 15.95 -15.38 1.50
C VAL A 196 14.70 -15.01 0.73
N VAL A 197 14.84 -14.42 -0.46
CA VAL A 197 13.69 -14.09 -1.35
C VAL A 197 12.88 -15.35 -1.62
N ARG A 198 13.51 -16.43 -2.05
CA ARG A 198 12.85 -17.71 -2.33
C ARG A 198 12.09 -18.24 -1.11
N GLU A 199 12.71 -18.21 0.06
CA GLU A 199 12.09 -18.72 1.27
C GLU A 199 10.93 -17.86 1.77
N LEU A 200 11.02 -16.53 1.69
CA LEU A 200 9.93 -15.61 1.99
C LEU A 200 8.74 -15.87 1.07
N CYS A 201 8.97 -15.97 -0.24
CA CYS A 201 7.91 -16.26 -1.22
C CYS A 201 7.26 -17.63 -0.96
N ARG A 202 8.04 -18.66 -0.58
CA ARG A 202 7.51 -19.97 -0.22
C ARG A 202 6.61 -19.90 1.02
N ARG A 203 6.85 -18.96 1.92
CA ARG A 203 6.00 -18.70 3.10
C ARG A 203 4.79 -17.84 2.80
N GLY A 204 4.59 -17.39 1.55
CA GLY A 204 3.50 -16.51 1.14
C GLY A 204 3.73 -15.04 1.45
N VAL A 205 4.95 -14.65 1.81
CA VAL A 205 5.31 -13.25 2.03
C VAL A 205 5.73 -12.60 0.71
N THR A 206 5.11 -11.49 0.35
CA THR A 206 5.49 -10.69 -0.82
C THR A 206 6.87 -10.07 -0.60
N VAL A 207 7.79 -10.30 -1.53
CA VAL A 207 9.10 -9.64 -1.48
C VAL A 207 9.12 -8.43 -2.39
N SER A 208 9.49 -7.30 -1.81
CA SER A 208 9.64 -6.01 -2.48
C SER A 208 11.12 -5.62 -2.56
N LEU A 209 11.54 -5.16 -3.73
CA LEU A 209 12.91 -4.69 -3.96
C LEU A 209 12.98 -3.19 -3.76
N GLY A 210 13.83 -2.72 -2.88
CA GLY A 210 13.96 -1.30 -2.58
C GLY A 210 15.13 -0.97 -1.67
N HIS A 211 15.41 0.32 -1.49
CA HIS A 211 16.56 0.80 -0.74
C HIS A 211 17.86 0.09 -1.17
N SER A 212 18.18 0.16 -2.46
CA SER A 212 19.08 -0.77 -3.12
C SER A 212 19.97 -0.08 -4.15
N VAL A 213 21.18 -0.56 -4.29
CA VAL A 213 22.11 -0.23 -5.39
C VAL A 213 22.21 -1.35 -6.43
N ALA A 214 21.25 -2.26 -6.45
CA ALA A 214 21.23 -3.37 -7.40
C ALA A 214 21.25 -2.88 -8.84
N ASN A 215 22.04 -3.57 -9.66
CA ASN A 215 21.95 -3.49 -11.11
C ASN A 215 20.76 -4.31 -11.63
N LEU A 216 20.46 -4.21 -12.93
CA LEU A 216 19.32 -4.91 -13.51
C LEU A 216 19.41 -6.42 -13.34
N SER A 217 20.59 -7.02 -13.56
CA SER A 217 20.76 -8.49 -13.44
C SER A 217 20.44 -9.00 -12.04
N GLN A 218 20.89 -8.30 -10.99
CA GLN A 218 20.60 -8.66 -9.60
C GLN A 218 19.10 -8.55 -9.28
N ALA A 219 18.44 -7.52 -9.84
CA ALA A 219 17.00 -7.35 -9.68
C ALA A 219 16.19 -8.45 -10.41
N GLU A 220 16.59 -8.83 -11.63
CA GLU A 220 16.01 -9.92 -12.40
C GLU A 220 16.19 -11.27 -11.70
N GLU A 221 17.36 -11.54 -11.15
CA GLU A 221 17.62 -12.74 -10.34
C GLU A 221 16.68 -12.83 -9.14
N ALA A 222 16.41 -11.70 -8.46
CA ALA A 222 15.48 -11.68 -7.35
C ALA A 222 14.03 -11.95 -7.81
N VAL A 223 13.63 -11.44 -8.97
CA VAL A 223 12.32 -11.75 -9.59
C VAL A 223 12.24 -13.24 -9.93
N ASP A 224 13.31 -13.85 -10.47
CA ASP A 224 13.37 -15.29 -10.73
C ASP A 224 13.16 -16.11 -9.45
N GLN A 225 13.62 -15.62 -8.30
CA GLN A 225 13.40 -16.25 -6.99
C GLN A 225 12.00 -15.99 -6.41
N GLY A 226 11.21 -15.12 -7.02
CA GLY A 226 9.82 -14.87 -6.64
C GLY A 226 9.50 -13.44 -6.18
N ALA A 227 10.48 -12.53 -6.10
CA ALA A 227 10.19 -11.13 -5.81
C ALA A 227 9.20 -10.58 -6.86
N SER A 228 8.20 -9.82 -6.41
CA SER A 228 7.09 -9.40 -7.26
C SER A 228 6.67 -7.93 -7.05
N PHE A 229 7.41 -7.19 -6.23
CA PHE A 229 7.09 -5.79 -5.94
C PHE A 229 8.36 -4.93 -5.96
N ILE A 230 8.21 -3.64 -6.25
CA ILE A 230 9.26 -2.61 -6.13
C ILE A 230 8.75 -1.55 -5.17
N THR A 231 9.50 -1.29 -4.11
CA THR A 231 9.19 -0.27 -3.11
C THR A 231 9.41 1.11 -3.70
N HIS A 232 8.42 2.00 -3.55
CA HIS A 232 8.43 3.42 -3.97
C HIS A 232 9.40 3.74 -5.13
N LEU A 233 9.08 3.18 -6.31
CA LEU A 233 9.89 3.28 -7.54
C LEU A 233 10.50 4.69 -7.72
N PHE A 234 11.74 4.75 -8.15
CA PHE A 234 12.64 5.91 -8.28
C PHE A 234 13.22 6.44 -6.97
N ASN A 235 12.62 6.16 -5.82
CA ASN A 235 13.13 6.62 -4.54
C ASN A 235 14.06 5.58 -3.90
N ALA A 236 15.14 6.03 -3.30
CA ALA A 236 16.13 5.18 -2.61
C ALA A 236 16.67 4.01 -3.47
N MET A 237 16.91 4.24 -4.75
CA MET A 237 17.53 3.29 -5.68
C MET A 237 18.49 4.01 -6.63
N LEU A 238 19.23 3.25 -7.45
CA LEU A 238 20.05 3.85 -8.50
C LEU A 238 19.16 4.54 -9.54
N PRO A 239 19.55 5.71 -10.06
CA PRO A 239 18.82 6.36 -11.14
C PRO A 239 18.92 5.51 -12.40
N PHE A 240 17.86 5.58 -13.24
CA PHE A 240 17.88 4.93 -14.55
C PHE A 240 19.11 5.38 -15.37
N HIS A 241 19.88 4.40 -15.85
CA HIS A 241 20.97 4.64 -16.76
C HIS A 241 20.82 3.72 -17.98
N HIS A 242 20.99 4.24 -19.20
CA HIS A 242 20.68 3.52 -20.44
C HIS A 242 21.50 2.24 -20.69
N ARG A 243 22.64 2.05 -20.01
CA ARG A 243 23.46 0.82 -20.07
C ARG A 243 23.21 -0.13 -18.92
N ASP A 244 22.70 0.37 -17.81
CA ASP A 244 22.27 -0.42 -16.67
C ASP A 244 21.12 0.32 -15.96
N PRO A 245 19.89 -0.01 -16.31
CA PRO A 245 18.72 0.69 -15.77
C PRO A 245 18.39 0.34 -14.31
N GLY A 246 19.17 -0.55 -13.68
CA GLY A 246 18.94 -0.96 -12.30
C GLY A 246 17.56 -1.58 -12.09
N ILE A 247 17.00 -1.44 -10.89
CA ILE A 247 15.66 -1.93 -10.54
C ILE A 247 14.57 -1.34 -11.46
N VAL A 248 14.73 -0.09 -11.92
CA VAL A 248 13.78 0.56 -12.84
C VAL A 248 13.59 -0.24 -14.12
N GLY A 249 14.64 -0.93 -14.58
CA GLY A 249 14.61 -1.77 -15.77
C GLY A 249 13.62 -2.93 -15.70
N LEU A 250 13.22 -3.37 -14.52
CA LEU A 250 12.23 -4.44 -14.34
C LEU A 250 10.86 -4.11 -14.96
N LEU A 251 10.54 -2.82 -15.13
CA LEU A 251 9.27 -2.41 -15.74
C LEU A 251 9.13 -2.89 -17.19
N THR A 252 10.24 -3.15 -17.87
CA THR A 252 10.26 -3.50 -19.30
C THR A 252 11.23 -4.64 -19.61
N SER A 253 11.76 -5.33 -18.59
CA SER A 253 12.65 -6.45 -18.79
C SER A 253 11.93 -7.64 -19.44
N ASP A 254 12.53 -8.20 -20.48
CA ASP A 254 12.07 -9.42 -21.15
C ASP A 254 12.42 -10.70 -20.38
N ARG A 255 13.23 -10.59 -19.31
CA ARG A 255 13.54 -11.69 -18.39
C ARG A 255 12.49 -11.90 -17.31
N VAL A 256 11.56 -10.96 -17.12
CA VAL A 256 10.42 -11.21 -16.24
C VAL A 256 9.60 -12.37 -16.81
N PRO A 257 9.39 -13.47 -16.03
CA PRO A 257 8.70 -14.65 -16.53
C PRO A 257 7.30 -14.32 -17.07
N SER A 258 6.96 -14.93 -18.22
CA SER A 258 5.66 -14.74 -18.86
C SER A 258 4.52 -15.08 -17.87
N GLY A 259 3.52 -14.21 -17.81
CA GLY A 259 2.40 -14.35 -16.89
C GLY A 259 2.67 -13.83 -15.47
N ARG A 260 3.86 -13.36 -15.15
CA ARG A 260 4.15 -12.64 -13.92
C ARG A 260 4.08 -11.14 -14.15
N THR A 261 3.52 -10.44 -13.18
CA THR A 261 3.54 -8.97 -13.11
C THR A 261 4.44 -8.56 -11.95
N VAL A 262 5.42 -7.71 -12.24
CA VAL A 262 6.18 -7.01 -11.19
C VAL A 262 5.41 -5.74 -10.87
N PHE A 263 4.84 -5.67 -9.68
CA PHE A 263 4.16 -4.47 -9.20
C PHE A 263 5.18 -3.44 -8.71
N TYR A 264 4.81 -2.18 -8.68
CA TYR A 264 5.67 -1.12 -8.15
C TYR A 264 4.88 -0.03 -7.45
N GLY A 265 5.32 0.31 -6.24
CA GLY A 265 4.78 1.42 -5.47
C GLY A 265 5.18 2.76 -6.08
N MET A 266 4.26 3.72 -6.11
CA MET A 266 4.53 5.09 -6.54
C MET A 266 3.97 6.08 -5.52
N ILE A 267 4.82 6.96 -5.01
CA ILE A 267 4.41 8.07 -4.14
C ILE A 267 4.03 9.25 -5.05
N ALA A 268 2.74 9.46 -5.24
CA ALA A 268 2.21 10.49 -6.15
C ALA A 268 1.79 11.76 -5.40
N ASP A 269 2.63 12.25 -4.50
CA ASP A 269 2.38 13.45 -3.69
C ASP A 269 2.80 14.76 -4.36
N GLY A 270 3.39 14.69 -5.57
CA GLY A 270 3.95 15.83 -6.29
C GLY A 270 5.32 16.30 -5.79
N ILE A 271 5.92 15.59 -4.81
CA ILE A 271 7.20 15.91 -4.17
C ILE A 271 8.21 14.79 -4.43
N HIS A 272 7.87 13.56 -4.05
CA HIS A 272 8.75 12.39 -4.19
C HIS A 272 8.94 11.97 -5.64
N THR A 273 7.94 12.20 -6.48
CA THR A 273 7.98 11.79 -7.88
C THR A 273 7.47 12.91 -8.78
N ASN A 274 8.32 13.33 -9.73
CA ASN A 274 7.94 14.32 -10.73
C ASN A 274 6.82 13.76 -11.63
N PRO A 275 5.82 14.56 -12.06
CA PRO A 275 4.76 14.11 -12.97
C PRO A 275 5.27 13.42 -14.25
N ALA A 276 6.41 13.84 -14.80
CA ALA A 276 7.01 13.19 -15.96
C ALA A 276 7.50 11.76 -15.63
N ALA A 277 8.07 11.55 -14.44
CA ALA A 277 8.51 10.22 -13.99
C ALA A 277 7.31 9.29 -13.73
N LEU A 278 6.21 9.82 -13.14
CA LEU A 278 4.94 9.08 -13.03
C LEU A 278 4.44 8.59 -14.40
N ARG A 279 4.46 9.50 -15.42
CA ARG A 279 4.06 9.12 -16.80
C ARG A 279 4.97 8.08 -17.42
N ILE A 280 6.29 8.18 -17.23
CA ILE A 280 7.24 7.19 -17.76
C ILE A 280 6.92 5.81 -17.19
N ALA A 281 6.82 5.69 -15.87
CA ALA A 281 6.53 4.41 -15.22
C ALA A 281 5.18 3.83 -15.66
N HIS A 282 4.13 4.65 -15.64
CA HIS A 282 2.78 4.24 -16.03
C HIS A 282 2.71 3.78 -17.50
N ARG A 283 3.33 4.52 -18.42
CA ARG A 283 3.33 4.16 -19.85
C ARG A 283 4.18 2.92 -20.13
N ALA A 284 5.27 2.73 -19.36
CA ALA A 284 6.12 1.55 -19.50
C ALA A 284 5.41 0.28 -19.00
N HIS A 285 4.74 0.36 -17.86
CA HIS A 285 4.14 -0.83 -17.21
C HIS A 285 2.86 -0.49 -16.44
N PRO A 286 1.75 -0.16 -17.12
CA PRO A 286 0.51 0.27 -16.46
C PRO A 286 -0.11 -0.80 -15.55
N ALA A 287 0.06 -2.09 -15.89
CA ALA A 287 -0.52 -3.20 -15.14
C ALA A 287 0.12 -3.43 -13.76
N GLY A 288 1.35 -2.93 -13.55
CA GLY A 288 2.08 -3.09 -12.28
C GLY A 288 1.95 -1.92 -11.32
N LEU A 289 1.28 -0.83 -11.73
CA LEU A 289 1.19 0.37 -10.90
C LEU A 289 0.38 0.15 -9.62
N VAL A 290 0.97 0.54 -8.49
CA VAL A 290 0.31 0.63 -7.19
C VAL A 290 0.61 1.99 -6.58
N LEU A 291 -0.41 2.79 -6.30
CA LEU A 291 -0.21 4.02 -5.53
C LEU A 291 -0.02 3.68 -4.07
N VAL A 292 0.99 4.29 -3.45
CA VAL A 292 1.26 4.19 -2.01
C VAL A 292 1.43 5.60 -1.45
N THR A 293 1.13 5.77 -0.17
CA THR A 293 1.36 7.06 0.47
C THR A 293 2.78 7.19 0.99
N ASP A 294 3.36 6.11 1.49
CA ASP A 294 4.59 6.16 2.29
C ASP A 294 4.49 7.22 3.39
N ALA A 295 3.26 7.40 3.91
CA ALA A 295 2.98 8.45 4.88
C ALA A 295 3.55 8.10 6.24
N ILE A 296 4.05 9.12 6.93
CA ILE A 296 4.58 9.03 8.29
C ILE A 296 3.57 9.58 9.31
N MET A 297 3.92 9.50 10.59
CA MET A 297 3.08 10.00 11.69
C MET A 297 2.59 11.45 11.49
N ALA A 298 3.28 12.22 10.67
CA ALA A 298 2.96 13.62 10.42
C ALA A 298 1.75 13.84 9.49
N MET A 299 1.31 12.81 8.77
CA MET A 299 0.08 12.88 7.98
C MET A 299 -1.10 13.26 8.87
N GLY A 300 -1.85 14.29 8.46
CA GLY A 300 -2.99 14.79 9.23
C GLY A 300 -2.64 15.70 10.41
N LEU A 301 -1.36 16.00 10.66
CA LEU A 301 -0.92 16.94 11.68
C LEU A 301 -0.66 18.34 11.10
N PRO A 302 -0.82 19.41 11.91
CA PRO A 302 -0.45 20.75 11.47
C PRO A 302 1.06 20.91 11.31
N PRO A 303 1.52 21.88 10.50
CA PRO A 303 2.93 22.22 10.34
C PRO A 303 3.67 22.40 11.65
N GLY A 304 5.00 22.17 11.64
CA GLY A 304 5.88 22.32 12.82
C GLY A 304 6.81 21.14 13.03
N ARG A 305 7.58 21.21 14.12
CA ARG A 305 8.53 20.14 14.49
C ARG A 305 7.82 19.04 15.28
N ARG A 306 8.19 17.79 14.97
CA ARG A 306 7.66 16.57 15.62
C ARG A 306 8.79 15.58 15.83
N THR A 307 8.70 14.77 16.86
CA THR A 307 9.61 13.64 17.07
C THR A 307 9.04 12.40 16.39
N LEU A 308 9.83 11.75 15.56
CA LEU A 308 9.53 10.49 14.88
C LEU A 308 10.52 9.44 15.39
N GLY A 309 10.10 8.57 16.28
CA GLY A 309 10.99 7.64 16.95
C GLY A 309 12.17 8.40 17.59
N GLN A 310 13.38 8.17 17.06
CA GLN A 310 14.61 8.83 17.54
C GLN A 310 15.03 10.05 16.70
N GLN A 311 14.22 10.48 15.74
CA GLN A 311 14.50 11.61 14.86
C GLN A 311 13.51 12.74 15.09
N VAL A 312 13.97 13.96 14.86
CA VAL A 312 13.09 15.13 14.79
C VAL A 312 12.81 15.40 13.32
N ILE A 313 11.55 15.49 12.96
CA ILE A 313 11.09 15.90 11.63
C ILE A 313 10.53 17.31 11.69
N GLU A 314 10.60 18.01 10.57
CA GLU A 314 10.04 19.34 10.38
C GLU A 314 9.04 19.31 9.22
N ILE A 315 7.77 19.61 9.53
CA ILE A 315 6.68 19.68 8.55
C ILE A 315 6.61 21.10 8.02
N GLN A 316 6.85 21.26 6.71
CA GLN A 316 6.80 22.54 6.00
C GLN A 316 5.89 22.43 4.77
N GLY A 317 4.65 22.92 4.87
CA GLY A 317 3.65 22.74 3.82
C GLY A 317 3.33 21.25 3.61
N LEU A 318 3.59 20.74 2.43
CA LEU A 318 3.41 19.32 2.06
C LEU A 318 4.69 18.46 2.26
N HIS A 319 5.77 19.06 2.76
CA HIS A 319 7.05 18.38 2.93
C HIS A 319 7.27 17.98 4.40
N ALA A 320 7.86 16.82 4.60
CA ALA A 320 8.42 16.41 5.89
C ALA A 320 9.92 16.12 5.72
N TYR A 321 10.76 16.86 6.43
CA TYR A 321 12.21 16.72 6.39
C TYR A 321 12.73 16.19 7.71
N VAL A 322 13.83 15.43 7.66
CA VAL A 322 14.65 15.22 8.85
C VAL A 322 15.18 16.59 9.29
N ALA A 323 14.89 17.01 10.52
CA ALA A 323 15.17 18.36 11.00
C ALA A 323 16.66 18.74 10.82
N GLY A 324 16.88 19.91 10.27
CA GLY A 324 18.22 20.42 9.96
C GLY A 324 18.87 19.84 8.71
N THR A 325 18.13 19.05 7.92
CA THR A 325 18.61 18.50 6.64
C THR A 325 17.62 18.81 5.50
N LYS A 326 17.99 18.43 4.27
CA LYS A 326 17.09 18.44 3.10
C LYS A 326 16.59 17.04 2.75
N THR A 327 16.82 16.06 3.63
CA THR A 327 16.38 14.67 3.41
C THR A 327 14.89 14.56 3.71
N LEU A 328 14.09 14.17 2.73
CA LEU A 328 12.70 13.81 2.94
C LEU A 328 12.60 12.58 3.85
N SER A 329 11.62 12.59 4.74
CA SER A 329 11.37 11.52 5.71
C SER A 329 9.98 10.95 5.46
N GLY A 330 9.80 10.24 4.35
CA GLY A 330 8.50 9.77 3.89
C GLY A 330 7.56 10.93 3.50
N SER A 331 6.29 10.61 3.23
CA SER A 331 5.31 11.61 2.83
C SER A 331 4.35 11.99 3.97
N ILE A 332 3.57 13.03 3.74
CA ILE A 332 2.40 13.39 4.58
C ILE A 332 1.12 13.41 3.72
N ALA A 333 1.20 12.87 2.50
CA ALA A 333 0.10 12.83 1.58
C ALA A 333 -0.93 11.77 1.99
N THR A 334 -2.19 12.05 1.70
CA THR A 334 -3.29 11.11 1.83
C THR A 334 -3.53 10.39 0.52
N MET A 335 -4.09 9.18 0.54
CA MET A 335 -4.28 8.36 -0.66
C MET A 335 -5.15 9.06 -1.71
N ASP A 336 -6.23 9.71 -1.32
CA ASP A 336 -7.07 10.49 -2.22
C ASP A 336 -6.31 11.65 -2.89
N THR A 337 -5.36 12.26 -2.19
CA THR A 337 -4.44 13.26 -2.76
C THR A 337 -3.50 12.63 -3.78
N CYS A 338 -2.92 11.46 -3.48
CA CYS A 338 -2.08 10.73 -4.43
C CYS A 338 -2.86 10.36 -5.70
N VAL A 339 -4.09 9.89 -5.56
CA VAL A 339 -4.97 9.56 -6.70
C VAL A 339 -5.25 10.79 -7.56
N ARG A 340 -5.58 11.94 -6.95
CA ARG A 340 -5.80 13.20 -7.69
C ARG A 340 -4.54 13.67 -8.43
N HIS A 341 -3.39 13.66 -7.76
CA HIS A 341 -2.12 14.04 -8.39
C HIS A 341 -1.76 13.09 -9.52
N PHE A 342 -1.94 11.79 -9.33
CA PHE A 342 -1.68 10.81 -10.38
C PHE A 342 -2.59 11.03 -11.60
N LYS A 343 -3.90 11.25 -11.40
CA LYS A 343 -4.84 11.60 -12.46
C LYS A 343 -4.36 12.80 -13.26
N HIS A 344 -3.99 13.90 -12.59
CA HIS A 344 -3.50 15.11 -13.27
C HIS A 344 -2.16 14.90 -13.99
N ALA A 345 -1.29 14.05 -13.43
CA ALA A 345 0.02 13.77 -14.01
C ALA A 345 -0.04 12.93 -15.26
N THR A 346 -0.99 11.99 -15.36
CA THR A 346 -1.01 10.95 -16.41
C THR A 346 -1.93 11.23 -17.57
N ASP A 347 -2.64 12.36 -17.59
CA ASP A 347 -3.62 12.73 -18.63
C ASP A 347 -4.65 11.59 -18.91
N LEU A 348 -4.98 10.81 -17.91
CA LEU A 348 -6.09 9.88 -17.98
C LEU A 348 -7.37 10.71 -18.10
N VAL A 349 -7.82 10.91 -19.33
CA VAL A 349 -9.06 11.59 -19.67
C VAL A 349 -10.22 10.69 -19.27
N LEU A 350 -10.45 10.59 -17.99
CA LEU A 350 -11.68 10.00 -17.46
C LEU A 350 -12.10 10.92 -16.32
N LEU A 351 -13.14 11.66 -16.57
CA LEU A 351 -13.97 12.36 -15.63
C LEU A 351 -13.69 13.85 -15.46
N ASP A 352 -14.67 14.63 -15.86
CA ASP A 352 -14.88 16.03 -15.49
C ASP A 352 -15.24 16.25 -14.01
N ASP A 353 -15.16 15.18 -13.20
CA ASP A 353 -15.50 15.30 -11.79
C ASP A 353 -14.21 15.42 -10.99
N ASP A 354 -14.12 16.45 -10.19
CA ASP A 354 -13.12 16.58 -9.13
C ASP A 354 -13.22 15.34 -8.23
N LEU A 355 -12.29 14.41 -8.29
CA LEU A 355 -12.31 13.16 -7.50
C LEU A 355 -12.33 13.45 -5.98
N ASN A 356 -13.33 14.19 -5.54
CA ASN A 356 -13.56 14.43 -4.13
C ASN A 356 -14.30 13.24 -3.53
N LEU A 357 -13.67 12.62 -2.54
CA LEU A 357 -14.29 11.54 -1.80
C LEU A 357 -15.52 12.06 -1.05
N LYS A 358 -16.67 11.41 -1.24
CA LYS A 358 -17.94 11.76 -0.57
C LYS A 358 -18.24 10.80 0.58
N ALA A 359 -18.02 9.53 0.40
CA ALA A 359 -18.23 8.49 1.42
C ALA A 359 -17.35 7.26 1.14
N THR A 360 -17.11 6.48 2.17
CA THR A 360 -16.42 5.18 2.09
C THR A 360 -17.35 4.10 2.63
N PHE A 361 -17.48 3.01 1.88
CA PHE A 361 -18.27 1.83 2.27
C PHE A 361 -17.35 0.62 2.38
N ILE A 362 -17.58 -0.22 3.39
CA ILE A 362 -16.93 -1.53 3.54
C ILE A 362 -18.03 -2.55 3.75
N SER A 363 -18.00 -3.63 2.98
CA SER A 363 -19.01 -4.71 3.01
C SER A 363 -20.46 -4.23 2.85
N GLY A 364 -20.65 -3.07 2.19
CA GLY A 364 -21.96 -2.44 1.99
C GLY A 364 -22.37 -1.47 3.10
N GLU A 365 -21.64 -1.38 4.20
CA GLU A 365 -21.89 -0.43 5.28
C GLU A 365 -21.16 0.90 5.03
N GLU A 366 -21.86 2.04 5.26
CA GLU A 366 -21.24 3.36 5.23
C GLU A 366 -20.37 3.52 6.48
N VAL A 367 -19.04 3.47 6.30
CA VAL A 367 -18.05 3.56 7.38
C VAL A 367 -17.48 4.97 7.54
N TRP A 368 -17.65 5.80 6.52
CA TRP A 368 -17.29 7.22 6.55
C TRP A 368 -18.11 8.01 5.53
N LYS A 369 -18.52 9.23 5.90
CA LYS A 369 -19.16 10.22 5.04
C LYS A 369 -18.62 11.61 5.32
N LYS A 370 -18.40 12.37 4.24
CA LYS A 370 -18.03 13.79 4.35
C LYS A 370 -19.19 14.57 4.96
N ALA A 371 -18.92 15.37 5.97
CA ALA A 371 -19.91 16.31 6.49
C ALA A 371 -20.34 17.30 5.38
N PRO A 372 -21.63 17.69 5.34
CA PRO A 372 -22.17 18.59 4.35
C PRO A 372 -21.48 19.98 4.35
#